data_f213f6e111e1ac08bb00249d467ffccf
#
_entry.id   f213f6e111e1ac08bb00249d467ffccf
#
_cell.length_a   1.000
_cell.length_b   1.000
_cell.length_c   1.000
_cell.angle_alpha   90.00
_cell.angle_beta   90.00
_cell.angle_gamma   90.00
#
_symmetry.space_group_name_H-M   'P 1'
#
loop_
_entity.id
_entity.type
_entity.pdbx_description
1 polymer ?
#
loop_
_entity_poly.entity_id
_entity_poly.type
_entity_poly.pdbx_seq_one_letter_code
_entity_poly.pdbx_strand_id
1 'polypeptide(L)'
;MKWRDWDINLKVRLIGEGIFNILFWMYFPFMAIYFSKSFGQETAGFLLVLSQVIGTVFGLFGGYCADHFGRKKMMVFSAIGQTVCFFFFALANSPWLVSPIVTFISFSFLGLFGQLYWPASHAMIADVVPEEYRAKVFAIFYTSINVAVIIGPILGGIFFFNYRFPFLSVCAAVSVILVFVLRTWIHETVPAGKEKHLKAFGRWTDYLKYQLRDYRVIFKDNVFLLYILAGICVAQTFMQLDLLIAVYTTENVREQTLMSLGNWALHLDGKSAFSLMVSINGLLVALLTVIVTRWMTKFKESTVFMGSSFCYGIAVIIIGSTVNIWLLFLAIVIFSWAELMTVGVQDSFIAKLAPENLRGQYFAAAGLRFSLGRTIAPLTIPLTVLWGYTWTFFILSLIAFLGMGIYGIVFSLFNRREPAEMIIGK
;
A
#
# COMPACT_ATOMS: atom_id res chain seq x y z
N MET A 1 -9.28 -22.63 -14.43
CA MET A 1 -8.73 -23.42 -13.32
C MET A 1 -9.72 -23.39 -12.18
N LYS A 2 -10.25 -24.56 -11.77
CA LYS A 2 -11.19 -24.68 -10.62
C LYS A 2 -10.39 -24.77 -9.32
N TRP A 3 -10.98 -24.43 -8.16
CA TRP A 3 -10.32 -24.51 -6.85
C TRP A 3 -9.70 -25.89 -6.56
N ARG A 4 -10.31 -26.95 -7.03
CA ARG A 4 -9.80 -28.33 -6.86
C ARG A 4 -8.45 -28.54 -7.55
N ASP A 5 -8.23 -27.87 -8.68
CA ASP A 5 -7.04 -28.01 -9.52
C ASP A 5 -5.89 -27.10 -9.06
N TRP A 6 -6.11 -26.31 -8.02
CA TRP A 6 -5.08 -25.41 -7.50
C TRP A 6 -3.98 -26.22 -6.81
N ASP A 7 -2.74 -25.78 -7.07
CA ASP A 7 -1.56 -26.25 -6.33
C ASP A 7 -1.73 -26.01 -4.82
N ILE A 8 -1.17 -26.88 -3.99
CA ILE A 8 -1.25 -26.76 -2.52
C ILE A 8 -0.62 -25.45 -2.05
N ASN A 9 0.47 -25.00 -2.70
CA ASN A 9 1.12 -23.72 -2.39
C ASN A 9 0.14 -22.54 -2.50
N LEU A 10 -0.73 -22.53 -3.51
CA LEU A 10 -1.72 -21.47 -3.71
C LEU A 10 -2.83 -21.51 -2.67
N LYS A 11 -3.35 -22.72 -2.34
CA LYS A 11 -4.42 -22.89 -1.37
C LYS A 11 -3.99 -22.46 0.03
N VAL A 12 -2.84 -22.94 0.45
CA VAL A 12 -2.25 -22.62 1.77
C VAL A 12 -1.99 -21.13 1.91
N ARG A 13 -1.44 -20.54 0.87
CA ARG A 13 -1.12 -19.11 0.87
C ARG A 13 -2.37 -18.24 0.86
N LEU A 14 -3.36 -18.54 0.02
CA LEU A 14 -4.59 -17.73 -0.03
C LEU A 14 -5.27 -17.67 1.34
N ILE A 15 -5.36 -18.81 2.03
CA ILE A 15 -5.97 -18.87 3.36
C ILE A 15 -5.07 -18.19 4.40
N GLY A 16 -3.78 -18.56 4.44
CA GLY A 16 -2.83 -18.02 5.43
C GLY A 16 -2.58 -16.54 5.27
N GLU A 17 -2.33 -16.06 4.04
CA GLU A 17 -2.16 -14.64 3.75
C GLU A 17 -3.46 -13.86 3.93
N GLY A 18 -4.63 -14.46 3.64
CA GLY A 18 -5.93 -13.85 3.87
C GLY A 18 -6.18 -13.54 5.34
N ILE A 19 -5.95 -14.53 6.22
CA ILE A 19 -6.05 -14.34 7.68
C ILE A 19 -5.03 -13.30 8.16
N PHE A 20 -3.77 -13.40 7.70
CA PHE A 20 -2.72 -12.49 8.08
C PHE A 20 -3.01 -11.06 7.63
N ASN A 21 -3.58 -10.86 6.45
CA ASN A 21 -4.00 -9.54 5.97
C ASN A 21 -5.10 -8.93 6.82
N ILE A 22 -6.08 -9.73 7.29
CA ILE A 22 -7.12 -9.22 8.22
C ILE A 22 -6.44 -8.71 9.50
N LEU A 23 -5.55 -9.50 10.11
CA LEU A 23 -4.81 -9.10 11.30
C LEU A 23 -3.95 -7.86 11.06
N PHE A 24 -3.30 -7.76 9.89
CA PHE A 24 -2.53 -6.59 9.50
C PHE A 24 -3.40 -5.33 9.46
N TRP A 25 -4.55 -5.36 8.78
CA TRP A 25 -5.46 -4.22 8.68
C TRP A 25 -6.16 -3.88 10.00
N MET A 26 -6.15 -4.79 11.00
CA MET A 26 -6.64 -4.51 12.35
C MET A 26 -5.70 -3.62 13.16
N TYR A 27 -4.41 -3.54 12.87
CA TYR A 27 -3.49 -2.66 13.62
C TYR A 27 -2.85 -1.57 12.75
N PHE A 28 -2.55 -1.84 11.49
CA PHE A 28 -1.76 -0.96 10.64
C PHE A 28 -2.30 0.47 10.55
N PRO A 29 -3.60 0.73 10.27
CA PRO A 29 -4.12 2.10 10.15
C PRO A 29 -4.08 2.89 11.46
N PHE A 30 -3.96 2.20 12.59
CA PHE A 30 -3.95 2.82 13.92
C PHE A 30 -2.55 3.11 14.46
N MET A 31 -1.50 2.67 13.76
CA MET A 31 -0.12 2.85 14.23
C MET A 31 0.31 4.31 14.22
N ALA A 32 -0.09 5.09 13.20
CA ALA A 32 0.18 6.52 13.17
C ALA A 32 -0.44 7.24 14.39
N ILE A 33 -1.68 6.87 14.75
CA ILE A 33 -2.39 7.38 15.94
C ILE A 33 -1.64 6.98 17.23
N TYR A 34 -1.26 5.70 17.32
CA TYR A 34 -0.56 5.18 18.50
C TYR A 34 0.78 5.90 18.72
N PHE A 35 1.60 6.03 17.67
CA PHE A 35 2.90 6.68 17.77
C PHE A 35 2.79 8.18 18.00
N SER A 36 1.83 8.87 17.37
CA SER A 36 1.57 10.30 17.65
C SER A 36 1.22 10.54 19.11
N LYS A 37 0.42 9.66 19.71
CA LYS A 37 0.08 9.74 21.16
C LYS A 37 1.24 9.39 22.07
N SER A 38 2.13 8.46 21.67
CA SER A 38 3.21 7.96 22.51
C SER A 38 4.46 8.82 22.46
N PHE A 39 4.80 9.39 21.31
CA PHE A 39 6.05 10.12 21.06
C PHE A 39 5.83 11.61 20.71
N GLY A 40 4.56 12.02 20.54
CA GLY A 40 4.23 13.30 19.93
C GLY A 40 4.26 13.22 18.39
N GLN A 41 3.56 14.15 17.74
CA GLN A 41 3.35 14.14 16.28
C GLN A 41 4.67 14.30 15.51
N GLU A 42 5.57 15.16 15.98
CA GLU A 42 6.86 15.41 15.33
C GLU A 42 7.72 14.15 15.30
N THR A 43 7.98 13.56 16.46
CA THR A 43 8.80 12.35 16.58
C THR A 43 8.17 11.16 15.85
N ALA A 44 6.85 10.99 15.96
CA ALA A 44 6.14 9.91 15.29
C ALA A 44 6.28 9.96 13.78
N GLY A 45 6.16 11.14 13.19
CA GLY A 45 6.33 11.32 11.74
C GLY A 45 7.74 10.92 11.27
N PHE A 46 8.79 11.41 11.94
CA PHE A 46 10.17 11.04 11.59
C PHE A 46 10.44 9.54 11.78
N LEU A 47 9.94 8.93 12.84
CA LEU A 47 10.06 7.50 13.06
C LEU A 47 9.36 6.69 11.98
N LEU A 48 8.15 7.09 11.57
CA LEU A 48 7.43 6.43 10.48
C LEU A 48 8.17 6.57 9.14
N VAL A 49 8.76 7.74 8.83
CA VAL A 49 9.65 7.90 7.66
C VAL A 49 10.82 6.94 7.72
N LEU A 50 11.51 6.87 8.86
CA LEU A 50 12.64 5.96 9.06
C LEU A 50 12.24 4.50 8.81
N SER A 51 11.09 4.08 9.35
CA SER A 51 10.53 2.74 9.11
C SER A 51 10.25 2.49 7.63
N GLN A 52 9.69 3.46 6.90
CA GLN A 52 9.42 3.35 5.46
C GLN A 52 10.72 3.30 4.62
N VAL A 53 11.72 4.11 4.96
CA VAL A 53 13.04 4.09 4.29
C VAL A 53 13.67 2.71 4.45
N ILE A 54 13.72 2.18 5.67
CA ILE A 54 14.27 0.84 5.96
C ILE A 54 13.49 -0.20 5.15
N GLY A 55 12.15 -0.19 5.20
CA GLY A 55 11.30 -1.10 4.45
C GLY A 55 11.56 -1.05 2.94
N THR A 56 11.66 0.15 2.36
CA THR A 56 11.95 0.35 0.93
C THR A 56 13.31 -0.20 0.54
N VAL A 57 14.35 0.08 1.31
CA VAL A 57 15.70 -0.45 1.07
C VAL A 57 15.70 -1.98 1.09
N PHE A 58 15.10 -2.60 2.11
CA PHE A 58 15.01 -4.05 2.19
C PHE A 58 14.09 -4.66 1.13
N GLY A 59 13.06 -3.94 0.67
CA GLY A 59 12.22 -4.35 -0.45
C GLY A 59 13.00 -4.54 -1.76
N LEU A 60 14.01 -3.70 -2.01
CA LEU A 60 14.90 -3.85 -3.17
C LEU A 60 15.70 -5.16 -3.13
N PHE A 61 16.03 -5.63 -1.93
CA PHE A 61 16.74 -6.91 -1.76
C PHE A 61 15.80 -8.13 -1.78
N GLY A 62 14.52 -7.94 -1.48
CA GLY A 62 13.57 -9.03 -1.34
C GLY A 62 13.46 -9.91 -2.60
N GLY A 63 13.43 -9.30 -3.78
CA GLY A 63 13.43 -10.01 -5.06
C GLY A 63 14.70 -10.83 -5.27
N TYR A 64 15.87 -10.22 -5.05
CA TYR A 64 17.16 -10.90 -5.13
C TYR A 64 17.23 -12.10 -4.18
N CYS A 65 16.85 -11.89 -2.92
CA CYS A 65 16.86 -12.95 -1.91
C CYS A 65 15.91 -14.10 -2.27
N ALA A 66 14.71 -13.77 -2.77
CA ALA A 66 13.75 -14.77 -3.21
C ALA A 66 14.27 -15.62 -4.37
N ASP A 67 14.97 -15.01 -5.31
CA ASP A 67 15.58 -15.71 -6.43
C ASP A 67 16.81 -16.54 -6.02
N HIS A 68 17.64 -16.00 -5.13
CA HIS A 68 18.92 -16.60 -4.75
C HIS A 68 18.78 -17.73 -3.72
N PHE A 69 17.96 -17.51 -2.68
CA PHE A 69 17.79 -18.46 -1.57
C PHE A 69 16.61 -19.42 -1.77
N GLY A 70 15.70 -19.10 -2.68
CA GLY A 70 14.48 -19.85 -2.94
C GLY A 70 13.22 -19.21 -2.33
N ARG A 71 12.06 -19.42 -2.99
CA ARG A 71 10.78 -18.80 -2.62
C ARG A 71 10.33 -19.26 -1.24
N LYS A 72 10.27 -20.60 -1.04
CA LYS A 72 9.86 -21.20 0.22
C LYS A 72 10.74 -20.74 1.39
N LYS A 73 12.07 -20.79 1.21
CA LYS A 73 13.01 -20.45 2.28
C LYS A 73 12.83 -18.99 2.71
N MET A 74 12.69 -18.06 1.74
CA MET A 74 12.49 -16.65 2.04
C MET A 74 11.14 -16.38 2.72
N MET A 75 10.07 -17.05 2.29
CA MET A 75 8.76 -16.92 2.93
C MET A 75 8.80 -17.43 4.37
N VAL A 76 9.40 -18.60 4.63
CA VAL A 76 9.54 -19.17 5.98
C VAL A 76 10.42 -18.28 6.85
N PHE A 77 11.57 -17.81 6.35
CA PHE A 77 12.45 -16.89 7.08
C PHE A 77 11.72 -15.60 7.48
N SER A 78 11.03 -14.99 6.53
CA SER A 78 10.25 -13.76 6.77
C SER A 78 9.13 -14.00 7.78
N ALA A 79 8.41 -15.12 7.68
CA ALA A 79 7.34 -15.47 8.63
C ALA A 79 7.88 -15.72 10.05
N ILE A 80 9.06 -16.35 10.20
CA ILE A 80 9.74 -16.49 11.50
C ILE A 80 10.07 -15.11 12.06
N GLY A 81 10.67 -14.22 11.26
CA GLY A 81 10.98 -12.87 11.67
C GLY A 81 9.74 -12.08 12.10
N GLN A 82 8.64 -12.18 11.34
CA GLN A 82 7.35 -11.58 11.73
C GLN A 82 6.82 -12.16 13.04
N THR A 83 6.95 -13.47 13.26
CA THR A 83 6.52 -14.11 14.51
C THR A 83 7.27 -13.56 15.71
N VAL A 84 8.60 -13.43 15.61
CA VAL A 84 9.44 -12.82 16.66
C VAL A 84 9.02 -11.38 16.91
N CYS A 85 8.77 -10.61 15.84
CA CYS A 85 8.30 -9.24 15.98
C CYS A 85 6.93 -9.16 16.67
N PHE A 86 5.97 -10.00 16.31
CA PHE A 86 4.65 -10.03 16.99
C PHE A 86 4.75 -10.42 18.45
N PHE A 87 5.66 -11.33 18.81
CA PHE A 87 5.92 -11.68 20.20
C PHE A 87 6.36 -10.44 21.00
N PHE A 88 7.38 -9.71 20.53
CA PHE A 88 7.84 -8.49 21.19
C PHE A 88 6.82 -7.37 21.13
N PHE A 89 6.03 -7.28 20.06
CA PHE A 89 4.95 -6.30 19.93
C PHE A 89 3.86 -6.56 20.98
N ALA A 90 3.45 -7.82 21.17
CA ALA A 90 2.51 -8.20 22.22
C ALA A 90 3.10 -7.93 23.60
N LEU A 91 4.33 -8.37 23.87
CA LEU A 91 5.02 -8.16 25.15
C LEU A 91 5.10 -6.68 25.52
N ALA A 92 5.46 -5.81 24.56
CA ALA A 92 5.58 -4.36 24.74
C ALA A 92 4.24 -3.63 24.96
N ASN A 93 3.12 -4.33 24.82
CA ASN A 93 1.78 -3.83 25.10
C ASN A 93 1.05 -4.66 26.16
N SER A 94 1.80 -5.49 26.90
CA SER A 94 1.28 -6.33 27.97
C SER A 94 1.10 -5.53 29.28
N PRO A 95 0.33 -6.07 30.24
CA PRO A 95 0.22 -5.49 31.56
C PRO A 95 1.57 -5.42 32.33
N TRP A 96 2.56 -6.24 31.92
CA TRP A 96 3.88 -6.31 32.57
C TRP A 96 4.90 -5.35 31.97
N LEU A 97 4.74 -5.01 30.67
CA LEU A 97 5.68 -4.15 29.94
C LEU A 97 4.92 -3.27 28.94
N VAL A 98 4.90 -1.96 29.22
CA VAL A 98 4.37 -0.96 28.29
C VAL A 98 5.55 -0.17 27.73
N SER A 99 5.94 -0.45 26.48
CA SER A 99 7.08 0.21 25.84
C SER A 99 6.76 0.64 24.40
N PRO A 100 6.49 1.93 24.18
CA PRO A 100 6.28 2.46 22.82
C PRO A 100 7.51 2.26 21.90
N ILE A 101 8.72 2.30 22.45
CA ILE A 101 9.97 2.10 21.70
C ILE A 101 10.04 0.66 21.14
N VAL A 102 9.83 -0.35 22.02
CA VAL A 102 9.83 -1.76 21.58
C VAL A 102 8.68 -2.02 20.61
N THR A 103 7.52 -1.39 20.82
CA THR A 103 6.37 -1.41 19.89
C THR A 103 6.79 -0.87 18.52
N PHE A 104 7.48 0.27 18.47
CA PHE A 104 7.92 0.88 17.22
C PHE A 104 8.97 0.00 16.50
N ILE A 105 9.95 -0.50 17.23
CA ILE A 105 10.98 -1.40 16.68
C ILE A 105 10.32 -2.64 16.09
N SER A 106 9.43 -3.29 16.84
CA SER A 106 8.69 -4.47 16.39
C SER A 106 7.87 -4.19 15.13
N PHE A 107 7.15 -3.08 15.09
CA PHE A 107 6.38 -2.63 13.91
C PHE A 107 7.27 -2.40 12.69
N SER A 108 8.41 -1.73 12.87
CA SER A 108 9.35 -1.45 11.77
C SER A 108 9.95 -2.73 11.18
N PHE A 109 10.32 -3.68 12.03
CA PHE A 109 10.84 -4.98 11.60
C PHE A 109 9.73 -5.88 10.99
N LEU A 110 8.48 -5.79 11.46
CA LEU A 110 7.35 -6.43 10.80
C LEU A 110 7.23 -5.97 9.35
N GLY A 111 7.32 -4.65 9.12
CA GLY A 111 7.34 -4.08 7.78
C GLY A 111 8.51 -4.58 6.94
N LEU A 112 9.72 -4.63 7.50
CA LEU A 112 10.92 -5.16 6.83
C LEU A 112 10.73 -6.62 6.40
N PHE A 113 10.31 -7.51 7.30
CA PHE A 113 10.07 -8.91 6.96
C PHE A 113 8.92 -9.07 5.96
N GLY A 114 7.91 -8.19 6.01
CA GLY A 114 6.86 -8.12 4.99
C GLY A 114 7.43 -7.81 3.61
N GLN A 115 8.33 -6.85 3.48
CA GLN A 115 8.98 -6.50 2.22
C GLN A 115 9.88 -7.62 1.66
N LEU A 116 10.40 -8.50 2.50
CA LEU A 116 11.12 -9.71 2.07
C LEU A 116 10.17 -10.85 1.66
N TYR A 117 9.00 -10.93 2.29
CA TYR A 117 7.99 -11.95 2.04
C TYR A 117 7.30 -11.77 0.68
N TRP A 118 6.85 -10.56 0.38
CA TRP A 118 6.01 -10.27 -0.78
C TRP A 118 6.60 -10.66 -2.14
N PRO A 119 7.87 -10.34 -2.47
CA PRO A 119 8.45 -10.74 -3.74
C PRO A 119 8.53 -12.27 -3.90
N ALA A 120 8.88 -12.99 -2.83
CA ALA A 120 8.94 -14.45 -2.84
C ALA A 120 7.55 -15.08 -3.06
N SER A 121 6.53 -14.52 -2.38
CA SER A 121 5.15 -14.90 -2.49
C SER A 121 4.62 -14.71 -3.92
N HIS A 122 4.80 -13.53 -4.51
CA HIS A 122 4.36 -13.23 -5.87
C HIS A 122 5.08 -14.08 -6.92
N ALA A 123 6.40 -14.29 -6.78
CA ALA A 123 7.17 -15.14 -7.68
C ALA A 123 6.67 -16.59 -7.64
N MET A 124 6.32 -17.12 -6.46
CA MET A 124 5.77 -18.47 -6.32
C MET A 124 4.44 -18.64 -7.09
N ILE A 125 3.55 -17.63 -7.10
CA ILE A 125 2.32 -17.68 -7.93
C ILE A 125 2.71 -17.79 -9.41
N ALA A 126 3.63 -16.96 -9.86
CA ALA A 126 4.07 -16.97 -11.27
C ALA A 126 4.76 -18.27 -11.67
N ASP A 127 5.42 -18.96 -10.72
CA ASP A 127 6.12 -20.23 -10.99
C ASP A 127 5.13 -21.40 -11.12
N VAL A 128 4.04 -21.45 -10.32
CA VAL A 128 3.12 -22.61 -10.27
C VAL A 128 1.85 -22.42 -11.10
N VAL A 129 1.55 -21.20 -11.57
CA VAL A 129 0.32 -20.91 -12.33
C VAL A 129 0.65 -20.75 -13.80
N PRO A 130 0.00 -21.52 -14.72
CA PRO A 130 0.10 -21.29 -16.16
C PRO A 130 -0.26 -19.86 -16.54
N GLU A 131 0.43 -19.29 -17.52
CA GLU A 131 0.35 -17.88 -17.88
C GLU A 131 -1.10 -17.41 -18.14
N GLU A 132 -1.89 -18.23 -18.81
CA GLU A 132 -3.31 -17.97 -19.13
C GLU A 132 -4.21 -17.77 -17.89
N TYR A 133 -3.82 -18.34 -16.72
CA TYR A 133 -4.60 -18.25 -15.47
C TYR A 133 -4.01 -17.27 -14.45
N ARG A 134 -2.79 -16.74 -14.66
CA ARG A 134 -2.10 -15.87 -13.70
C ARG A 134 -2.94 -14.66 -13.30
N ALA A 135 -3.49 -13.95 -14.29
CA ALA A 135 -4.32 -12.77 -14.03
C ALA A 135 -5.53 -13.09 -13.12
N LYS A 136 -6.18 -14.25 -13.35
CA LYS A 136 -7.32 -14.69 -12.54
C LYS A 136 -6.90 -15.04 -11.10
N VAL A 137 -5.76 -15.72 -10.93
CA VAL A 137 -5.26 -16.08 -9.60
C VAL A 137 -4.84 -14.83 -8.82
N PHE A 138 -4.10 -13.91 -9.43
CA PHE A 138 -3.76 -12.62 -8.80
C PHE A 138 -5.00 -11.82 -8.41
N ALA A 139 -6.04 -11.81 -9.24
CA ALA A 139 -7.30 -11.15 -8.90
C ALA A 139 -7.97 -11.74 -7.66
N ILE A 140 -7.90 -13.06 -7.44
CA ILE A 140 -8.44 -13.71 -6.25
C ILE A 140 -7.63 -13.30 -5.00
N PHE A 141 -6.29 -13.28 -5.07
CA PHE A 141 -5.44 -12.79 -3.97
C PHE A 141 -5.72 -11.32 -3.67
N TYR A 142 -5.86 -10.48 -4.69
CA TYR A 142 -6.22 -9.07 -4.53
C TYR A 142 -7.59 -8.90 -3.87
N THR A 143 -8.59 -9.71 -4.24
CA THR A 143 -9.91 -9.70 -3.60
C THR A 143 -9.80 -10.07 -2.12
N SER A 144 -8.97 -11.05 -1.76
CA SER A 144 -8.71 -11.41 -0.36
C SER A 144 -8.15 -10.25 0.46
N ILE A 145 -7.24 -9.46 -0.13
CA ILE A 145 -6.70 -8.24 0.51
C ILE A 145 -7.81 -7.20 0.69
N ASN A 146 -8.65 -6.97 -0.31
CA ASN A 146 -9.77 -6.01 -0.21
C ASN A 146 -10.78 -6.40 0.88
N VAL A 147 -11.07 -7.69 1.03
CA VAL A 147 -11.91 -8.18 2.15
C VAL A 147 -11.25 -7.85 3.50
N ALA A 148 -9.94 -8.00 3.60
CA ALA A 148 -9.20 -7.64 4.82
C ALA A 148 -9.22 -6.14 5.09
N VAL A 149 -9.13 -5.29 4.06
CA VAL A 149 -9.25 -3.80 4.16
C VAL A 149 -10.64 -3.39 4.67
N ILE A 150 -11.69 -4.12 4.30
CA ILE A 150 -13.06 -3.82 4.75
C ILE A 150 -13.24 -4.23 6.22
N ILE A 151 -12.88 -5.46 6.57
CA ILE A 151 -13.18 -6.05 7.88
C ILE A 151 -12.16 -5.61 8.94
N GLY A 152 -10.88 -5.53 8.56
CA GLY A 152 -9.77 -5.27 9.48
C GLY A 152 -9.93 -4.00 10.31
N PRO A 153 -10.14 -2.82 9.71
CA PRO A 153 -10.25 -1.56 10.46
C PRO A 153 -11.46 -1.53 11.42
N ILE A 154 -12.60 -2.16 11.06
CA ILE A 154 -13.77 -2.26 11.95
C ILE A 154 -13.41 -3.05 13.20
N LEU A 155 -12.84 -4.24 13.03
CA LEU A 155 -12.40 -5.07 14.14
C LEU A 155 -11.25 -4.40 14.91
N GLY A 156 -10.32 -3.76 14.20
CA GLY A 156 -9.20 -3.04 14.77
C GLY A 156 -9.63 -1.85 15.65
N GLY A 157 -10.65 -1.10 15.23
CA GLY A 157 -11.22 -0.03 16.03
C GLY A 157 -11.67 -0.49 17.41
N ILE A 158 -12.15 -1.74 17.51
CA ILE A 158 -12.59 -2.34 18.78
C ILE A 158 -11.40 -2.99 19.52
N PHE A 159 -10.71 -3.91 18.85
CA PHE A 159 -9.73 -4.77 19.52
C PHE A 159 -8.38 -4.09 19.76
N PHE A 160 -7.87 -3.30 18.81
CA PHE A 160 -6.59 -2.62 18.97
C PHE A 160 -6.58 -1.56 20.07
N PHE A 161 -7.67 -0.82 20.24
CA PHE A 161 -7.72 0.22 21.27
C PHE A 161 -8.06 -0.32 22.67
N ASN A 162 -8.98 -1.30 22.77
CA ASN A 162 -9.49 -1.77 24.05
C ASN A 162 -8.81 -3.07 24.54
N TYR A 163 -8.33 -3.92 23.60
CA TYR A 163 -7.81 -5.25 23.90
C TYR A 163 -6.47 -5.51 23.21
N ARG A 164 -5.56 -4.51 23.20
CA ARG A 164 -4.34 -4.54 22.40
C ARG A 164 -3.46 -5.77 22.70
N PHE A 165 -3.18 -6.05 23.97
CA PHE A 165 -2.35 -7.20 24.32
C PHE A 165 -2.95 -8.55 23.90
N PRO A 166 -4.21 -8.88 24.24
CA PRO A 166 -4.83 -10.10 23.73
C PRO A 166 -4.85 -10.20 22.21
N PHE A 167 -5.18 -9.09 21.52
CA PHE A 167 -5.18 -9.04 20.07
C PHE A 167 -3.80 -9.33 19.45
N LEU A 168 -2.74 -8.66 19.94
CA LEU A 168 -1.37 -8.88 19.46
C LEU A 168 -0.85 -10.28 19.80
N SER A 169 -1.32 -10.87 20.91
CA SER A 169 -1.03 -12.27 21.27
C SER A 169 -1.66 -13.24 20.26
N VAL A 170 -2.89 -12.96 19.80
CA VAL A 170 -3.52 -13.71 18.71
C VAL A 170 -2.72 -13.58 17.42
N CYS A 171 -2.24 -12.36 17.07
CA CYS A 171 -1.38 -12.15 15.91
C CYS A 171 -0.10 -13.00 15.99
N ALA A 172 0.53 -13.07 17.17
CA ALA A 172 1.72 -13.89 17.42
C ALA A 172 1.39 -15.40 17.25
N ALA A 173 0.28 -15.86 17.81
CA ALA A 173 -0.14 -17.28 17.68
C ALA A 173 -0.44 -17.66 16.23
N VAL A 174 -1.17 -16.80 15.50
CA VAL A 174 -1.48 -17.03 14.07
C VAL A 174 -0.20 -17.03 13.24
N SER A 175 0.77 -16.15 13.53
CA SER A 175 2.04 -16.14 12.81
C SER A 175 2.88 -17.39 13.06
N VAL A 176 2.86 -17.97 14.28
CA VAL A 176 3.47 -19.29 14.56
C VAL A 176 2.83 -20.39 13.72
N ILE A 177 1.50 -20.42 13.66
CA ILE A 177 0.77 -21.39 12.82
C ILE A 177 1.15 -21.21 11.35
N LEU A 178 1.24 -19.96 10.86
CA LEU A 178 1.64 -19.68 9.49
C LEU A 178 3.06 -20.20 9.20
N VAL A 179 4.02 -19.99 10.11
CA VAL A 179 5.39 -20.55 9.96
C VAL A 179 5.33 -22.07 9.83
N PHE A 180 4.58 -22.74 10.71
CA PHE A 180 4.45 -24.20 10.68
C PHE A 180 3.85 -24.66 9.34
N VAL A 181 2.78 -24.05 8.90
CA VAL A 181 2.08 -24.37 7.64
C VAL A 181 2.98 -24.12 6.42
N LEU A 182 3.67 -22.98 6.35
CA LEU A 182 4.61 -22.67 5.29
C LEU A 182 5.78 -23.67 5.25
N ARG A 183 6.28 -24.08 6.41
CA ARG A 183 7.38 -25.04 6.49
C ARG A 183 7.02 -26.42 6.03
N THR A 184 5.79 -26.91 6.38
CA THR A 184 5.37 -28.29 6.19
C THR A 184 4.66 -28.52 4.85
N TRP A 185 3.77 -27.60 4.43
CA TRP A 185 2.86 -27.84 3.32
C TRP A 185 3.28 -27.14 2.01
N ILE A 186 4.12 -26.10 2.08
CA ILE A 186 4.61 -25.42 0.87
C ILE A 186 5.86 -26.15 0.34
N HIS A 187 5.94 -26.24 -0.99
CA HIS A 187 7.09 -26.77 -1.73
C HIS A 187 7.86 -25.65 -2.41
N GLU A 188 9.18 -25.88 -2.61
CA GLU A 188 10.02 -24.93 -3.36
C GLU A 188 9.63 -24.94 -4.84
N THR A 189 9.58 -23.74 -5.45
CA THR A 189 9.10 -23.57 -6.82
C THR A 189 10.14 -22.96 -7.76
N VAL A 190 11.35 -22.67 -7.29
CA VAL A 190 12.40 -22.14 -8.15
C VAL A 190 12.66 -23.11 -9.31
N PRO A 191 12.48 -22.68 -10.59
CA PRO A 191 12.71 -23.53 -11.73
C PRO A 191 14.16 -24.01 -11.79
N ALA A 192 14.35 -25.32 -12.03
CA ALA A 192 15.67 -25.90 -12.23
C ALA A 192 16.36 -25.22 -13.44
N GLY A 193 17.47 -24.53 -13.20
CA GLY A 193 18.22 -23.78 -14.23
C GLY A 193 18.28 -22.27 -14.00
N LYS A 194 17.30 -21.63 -13.34
CA LYS A 194 17.42 -20.20 -12.93
C LYS A 194 18.52 -19.97 -11.92
N GLU A 195 18.86 -20.97 -11.09
CA GLU A 195 20.01 -20.90 -10.18
C GLU A 195 21.32 -20.59 -10.89
N LYS A 196 21.50 -21.01 -12.16
CA LYS A 196 22.74 -20.74 -12.93
C LYS A 196 22.86 -19.29 -13.36
N HIS A 197 21.75 -18.62 -13.71
CA HIS A 197 21.77 -17.20 -14.11
C HIS A 197 22.00 -16.26 -12.93
N LEU A 198 21.55 -16.61 -11.74
CA LEU A 198 21.72 -15.79 -10.52
C LEU A 198 23.11 -15.94 -9.90
N LYS A 199 23.74 -17.10 -10.07
CA LYS A 199 25.18 -17.30 -9.74
C LYS A 199 26.11 -16.42 -10.61
N ALA A 200 25.61 -15.85 -11.72
CA ALA A 200 26.35 -14.88 -12.52
C ALA A 200 26.50 -13.50 -11.84
N PHE A 201 25.58 -13.12 -10.93
CA PHE A 201 25.78 -11.98 -10.07
C PHE A 201 26.53 -12.43 -8.82
N GLY A 202 27.86 -12.42 -8.87
CA GLY A 202 28.72 -12.90 -7.78
C GLY A 202 28.57 -12.13 -6.46
N ARG A 203 28.03 -10.89 -6.51
CA ARG A 203 27.82 -10.02 -5.33
C ARG A 203 26.46 -9.33 -5.42
N TRP A 204 25.80 -9.14 -4.27
CA TRP A 204 24.56 -8.36 -4.17
C TRP A 204 24.69 -6.92 -4.71
N THR A 205 25.90 -6.34 -4.63
CA THR A 205 26.22 -5.02 -5.21
C THR A 205 26.07 -4.97 -6.73
N ASP A 206 26.32 -6.06 -7.41
CA ASP A 206 26.20 -6.12 -8.88
C ASP A 206 24.73 -6.21 -9.30
N TYR A 207 23.90 -6.90 -8.49
CA TYR A 207 22.45 -6.91 -8.65
C TYR A 207 21.84 -5.50 -8.41
N LEU A 208 22.27 -4.80 -7.34
CA LEU A 208 21.85 -3.41 -7.10
C LEU A 208 22.25 -2.48 -8.24
N LYS A 209 23.47 -2.58 -8.73
CA LYS A 209 23.92 -1.81 -9.89
C LYS A 209 23.10 -2.12 -11.14
N TYR A 210 22.71 -3.37 -11.33
CA TYR A 210 21.83 -3.80 -12.42
C TYR A 210 20.44 -3.17 -12.28
N GLN A 211 19.80 -3.25 -11.12
CA GLN A 211 18.51 -2.60 -10.85
C GLN A 211 18.58 -1.07 -10.98
N LEU A 212 19.62 -0.44 -10.41
CA LEU A 212 19.80 1.02 -10.53
C LEU A 212 20.04 1.45 -11.98
N ARG A 213 20.66 0.60 -12.80
CA ARG A 213 20.81 0.85 -14.23
C ARG A 213 19.48 0.83 -14.96
N ASP A 214 18.55 -0.03 -14.55
CA ASP A 214 17.22 -0.08 -15.13
C ASP A 214 16.42 1.20 -14.84
N TYR A 215 16.65 1.84 -13.68
CA TYR A 215 16.03 3.13 -13.36
C TYR A 215 16.61 4.32 -14.15
N ARG A 216 17.75 4.18 -14.83
CA ARG A 216 18.27 5.23 -15.71
C ARG A 216 17.32 5.60 -16.85
N VAL A 217 16.41 4.72 -17.20
CA VAL A 217 15.37 5.00 -18.20
C VAL A 217 14.50 6.18 -17.80
N ILE A 218 14.24 6.39 -16.50
CA ILE A 218 13.46 7.52 -16.00
C ILE A 218 14.11 8.86 -16.39
N PHE A 219 15.45 8.95 -16.23
CA PHE A 219 16.18 10.19 -16.49
C PHE A 219 16.44 10.44 -17.97
N LYS A 220 16.25 9.45 -18.82
CA LYS A 220 16.41 9.58 -20.28
C LYS A 220 15.12 9.99 -20.97
N ASP A 221 13.97 9.76 -20.36
CA ASP A 221 12.65 10.08 -20.90
C ASP A 221 11.96 11.15 -20.04
N ASN A 222 11.96 12.38 -20.52
CA ASN A 222 11.36 13.52 -19.81
C ASN A 222 9.86 13.34 -19.56
N VAL A 223 9.13 12.70 -20.47
CA VAL A 223 7.68 12.44 -20.27
C VAL A 223 7.48 11.44 -19.18
N PHE A 224 8.29 10.37 -19.15
CA PHE A 224 8.25 9.36 -18.11
C PHE A 224 8.71 9.90 -16.75
N LEU A 225 9.76 10.74 -16.72
CA LEU A 225 10.19 11.44 -15.49
C LEU A 225 9.06 12.28 -14.90
N LEU A 226 8.40 13.10 -15.72
CA LEU A 226 7.27 13.92 -15.28
C LEU A 226 6.08 13.05 -14.79
N TYR A 227 5.83 11.93 -15.47
CA TYR A 227 4.81 10.97 -15.04
C TYR A 227 5.12 10.38 -13.64
N ILE A 228 6.38 10.05 -13.37
CA ILE A 228 6.82 9.59 -12.04
C ILE A 228 6.63 10.69 -10.98
N LEU A 229 7.04 11.93 -11.28
CA LEU A 229 6.90 13.07 -10.36
C LEU A 229 5.42 13.35 -10.02
N ALA A 230 4.55 13.40 -11.03
CA ALA A 230 3.11 13.53 -10.81
C ALA A 230 2.55 12.36 -9.96
N GLY A 231 2.99 11.14 -10.27
CA GLY A 231 2.62 9.95 -9.52
C GLY A 231 3.08 9.96 -8.06
N ILE A 232 4.23 10.55 -7.73
CA ILE A 232 4.69 10.75 -6.35
C ILE A 232 3.75 11.70 -5.61
N CYS A 233 3.35 12.82 -6.23
CA CYS A 233 2.40 13.76 -5.62
C CYS A 233 1.07 13.09 -5.29
N VAL A 234 0.53 12.28 -6.21
CA VAL A 234 -0.73 11.55 -6.00
C VAL A 234 -0.58 10.43 -4.97
N ALA A 235 0.48 9.62 -5.07
CA ALA A 235 0.72 8.52 -4.14
C ALA A 235 0.93 9.01 -2.70
N GLN A 236 1.67 10.11 -2.52
CA GLN A 236 1.84 10.74 -1.21
C GLN A 236 0.49 11.20 -0.64
N THR A 237 -0.40 11.79 -1.46
CA THR A 237 -1.74 12.19 -1.03
C THR A 237 -2.61 10.99 -0.70
N PHE A 238 -2.57 9.94 -1.51
CA PHE A 238 -3.27 8.68 -1.26
C PHE A 238 -2.89 8.05 0.10
N MET A 239 -1.60 8.04 0.44
CA MET A 239 -1.11 7.47 1.69
C MET A 239 -1.59 8.22 2.95
N GLN A 240 -2.17 9.42 2.81
CA GLN A 240 -2.67 10.18 3.96
C GLN A 240 -3.89 9.53 4.64
N LEU A 241 -4.57 8.62 3.95
CA LEU A 241 -5.71 7.91 4.55
C LEU A 241 -5.30 7.20 5.85
N ASP A 242 -4.18 6.48 5.83
CA ASP A 242 -3.68 5.72 6.99
C ASP A 242 -2.70 6.52 7.88
N LEU A 243 -2.43 7.78 7.57
CA LEU A 243 -1.47 8.63 8.26
C LEU A 243 -2.13 9.87 8.87
N LEU A 244 -2.10 11.00 8.17
CA LEU A 244 -2.61 12.27 8.70
C LEU A 244 -4.11 12.25 8.92
N ILE A 245 -4.90 11.67 8.01
CA ILE A 245 -6.36 11.58 8.14
C ILE A 245 -6.72 10.73 9.36
N ALA A 246 -5.98 9.66 9.61
CA ALA A 246 -6.13 8.81 10.80
C ALA A 246 -5.92 9.59 12.10
N VAL A 247 -4.82 10.32 12.19
CA VAL A 247 -4.47 11.13 13.37
C VAL A 247 -5.49 12.27 13.56
N TYR A 248 -5.76 13.03 12.49
CA TYR A 248 -6.71 14.15 12.50
C TYR A 248 -8.09 13.72 12.98
N THR A 249 -8.65 12.69 12.35
CA THR A 249 -10.00 12.22 12.67
C THR A 249 -10.09 11.76 14.13
N THR A 250 -9.10 11.00 14.60
CA THR A 250 -9.10 10.48 15.97
C THR A 250 -8.94 11.57 17.03
N GLU A 251 -8.20 12.64 16.73
CA GLU A 251 -7.92 13.71 17.70
C GLU A 251 -8.97 14.81 17.70
N ASN A 252 -9.55 15.14 16.54
CA ASN A 252 -10.40 16.32 16.39
C ASN A 252 -11.89 16.00 16.29
N VAL A 253 -12.27 14.79 15.86
CA VAL A 253 -13.68 14.41 15.78
C VAL A 253 -14.17 13.95 17.15
N ARG A 254 -15.05 14.74 17.73
CA ARG A 254 -15.77 14.39 18.97
C ARG A 254 -16.89 13.40 18.66
N GLU A 255 -17.46 12.80 19.71
CA GLU A 255 -18.61 11.91 19.57
C GLU A 255 -19.78 12.64 18.91
N GLN A 256 -20.33 12.06 17.84
CA GLN A 256 -21.49 12.58 17.11
C GLN A 256 -22.50 11.46 16.87
N THR A 257 -23.78 11.82 16.85
CA THR A 257 -24.86 10.92 16.51
C THR A 257 -24.90 10.73 15.00
N LEU A 258 -24.62 9.53 14.52
CA LEU A 258 -24.71 9.19 13.11
C LEU A 258 -26.16 9.00 12.68
N MET A 259 -26.95 8.29 13.46
CA MET A 259 -28.36 7.98 13.18
C MET A 259 -29.11 7.79 14.49
N SER A 260 -30.34 8.25 14.54
CA SER A 260 -31.27 8.02 15.65
C SER A 260 -32.59 7.45 15.12
N LEU A 261 -33.07 6.37 15.74
CA LEU A 261 -34.32 5.70 15.43
C LEU A 261 -35.08 5.46 16.75
N GLY A 262 -36.00 6.33 17.05
CA GLY A 262 -36.72 6.28 18.30
C GLY A 262 -35.78 6.45 19.52
N ASN A 263 -35.76 5.43 20.39
CA ASN A 263 -34.92 5.44 21.60
C ASN A 263 -33.50 4.91 21.32
N TRP A 264 -33.19 4.49 20.10
CA TRP A 264 -31.87 4.01 19.72
C TRP A 264 -31.11 5.06 18.94
N ALA A 265 -29.85 5.32 19.32
CA ALA A 265 -28.96 6.22 18.61
C ALA A 265 -27.58 5.58 18.46
N LEU A 266 -27.04 5.63 17.24
CA LEU A 266 -25.69 5.22 16.95
C LEU A 266 -24.77 6.43 17.07
N HIS A 267 -23.88 6.38 18.07
CA HIS A 267 -22.86 7.39 18.29
C HIS A 267 -21.50 6.89 17.78
N LEU A 268 -20.77 7.78 17.12
CA LEU A 268 -19.41 7.51 16.66
C LEU A 268 -18.45 8.55 17.25
N ASP A 269 -17.39 8.05 17.87
CA ASP A 269 -16.21 8.84 18.22
C ASP A 269 -15.21 8.89 17.04
N GLY A 270 -14.16 9.68 17.17
CA GLY A 270 -13.16 9.83 16.11
C GLY A 270 -12.48 8.52 15.68
N LYS A 271 -12.31 7.55 16.60
CA LYS A 271 -11.71 6.24 16.28
C LYS A 271 -12.65 5.39 15.44
N SER A 272 -13.92 5.33 15.85
CA SER A 272 -14.96 4.58 15.14
C SER A 272 -15.26 5.21 13.79
N ALA A 273 -15.29 6.55 13.72
CA ALA A 273 -15.44 7.29 12.47
C ALA A 273 -14.31 6.98 11.49
N PHE A 274 -13.06 7.02 11.94
CA PHE A 274 -11.90 6.67 11.11
C PHE A 274 -11.95 5.21 10.65
N SER A 275 -12.27 4.27 11.54
CA SER A 275 -12.41 2.85 11.17
C SER A 275 -13.44 2.65 10.07
N LEU A 276 -14.60 3.34 10.15
CA LEU A 276 -15.63 3.29 9.11
C LEU A 276 -15.17 3.98 7.83
N MET A 277 -14.44 5.09 7.88
CA MET A 277 -13.89 5.75 6.71
C MET A 277 -13.00 4.81 5.89
N VAL A 278 -12.06 4.10 6.53
CA VAL A 278 -11.20 3.12 5.85
C VAL A 278 -12.01 1.96 5.29
N SER A 279 -12.99 1.47 6.04
CA SER A 279 -13.85 0.37 5.60
C SER A 279 -14.77 0.77 4.44
N ILE A 280 -15.29 2.00 4.42
CA ILE A 280 -16.05 2.56 3.29
C ILE A 280 -15.16 2.65 2.05
N ASN A 281 -13.93 3.16 2.19
CA ASN A 281 -12.96 3.17 1.09
C ASN A 281 -12.75 1.75 0.54
N GLY A 282 -12.38 0.79 1.39
CA GLY A 282 -12.18 -0.59 0.98
C GLY A 282 -13.40 -1.22 0.31
N LEU A 283 -14.61 -0.96 0.82
CA LEU A 283 -15.86 -1.46 0.25
C LEU A 283 -16.12 -0.87 -1.14
N LEU A 284 -15.97 0.45 -1.30
CA LEU A 284 -16.14 1.12 -2.59
C LEU A 284 -15.14 0.59 -3.63
N VAL A 285 -13.89 0.45 -3.23
CA VAL A 285 -12.83 -0.11 -4.10
C VAL A 285 -13.18 -1.55 -4.49
N ALA A 286 -13.53 -2.42 -3.54
CA ALA A 286 -13.85 -3.81 -3.83
C ALA A 286 -15.05 -3.98 -4.77
N LEU A 287 -16.11 -3.18 -4.59
CA LEU A 287 -17.34 -3.30 -5.36
C LEU A 287 -17.26 -2.58 -6.72
N LEU A 288 -16.61 -1.44 -6.80
CA LEU A 288 -16.70 -0.55 -7.94
C LEU A 288 -15.50 -0.61 -8.90
N THR A 289 -14.36 -1.22 -8.52
CA THR A 289 -13.15 -1.25 -9.36
C THR A 289 -13.43 -1.69 -10.79
N VAL A 290 -14.13 -2.81 -10.98
CA VAL A 290 -14.40 -3.35 -12.33
C VAL A 290 -15.33 -2.43 -13.13
N ILE A 291 -16.35 -1.90 -12.47
CA ILE A 291 -17.36 -1.02 -13.09
C ILE A 291 -16.72 0.30 -13.52
N VAL A 292 -16.00 0.93 -12.58
CA VAL A 292 -15.35 2.23 -12.81
C VAL A 292 -14.24 2.10 -13.83
N THR A 293 -13.40 1.04 -13.76
CA THR A 293 -12.36 0.79 -14.76
C THR A 293 -12.96 0.72 -16.18
N ARG A 294 -14.01 -0.07 -16.37
CA ARG A 294 -14.69 -0.15 -17.69
C ARG A 294 -15.24 1.19 -18.16
N TRP A 295 -15.67 2.03 -17.24
CA TRP A 295 -16.16 3.36 -17.57
C TRP A 295 -15.03 4.32 -17.89
N MET A 296 -13.96 4.31 -17.11
CA MET A 296 -12.78 5.18 -17.28
C MET A 296 -12.02 4.89 -18.58
N THR A 297 -12.01 3.66 -19.08
CA THR A 297 -11.38 3.34 -20.38
C THR A 297 -12.06 4.00 -21.58
N LYS A 298 -13.27 4.58 -21.42
CA LYS A 298 -13.96 5.38 -22.46
C LYS A 298 -13.47 6.83 -22.54
N PHE A 299 -12.77 7.30 -21.52
CA PHE A 299 -12.27 8.67 -21.46
C PHE A 299 -10.79 8.73 -21.88
N LYS A 300 -10.33 9.93 -22.25
CA LYS A 300 -8.91 10.17 -22.51
C LYS A 300 -8.12 9.98 -21.20
N GLU A 301 -6.98 9.32 -21.28
CA GLU A 301 -6.13 9.09 -20.10
C GLU A 301 -5.80 10.39 -19.37
N SER A 302 -5.56 11.49 -20.11
CA SER A 302 -5.34 12.83 -19.52
C SER A 302 -6.47 13.25 -18.57
N THR A 303 -7.72 13.08 -19.01
CA THR A 303 -8.90 13.43 -18.19
C THR A 303 -8.98 12.55 -16.94
N VAL A 304 -8.65 11.27 -17.06
CA VAL A 304 -8.68 10.31 -15.94
C VAL A 304 -7.64 10.67 -14.90
N PHE A 305 -6.38 10.86 -15.30
CA PHE A 305 -5.30 11.16 -14.33
C PHE A 305 -5.45 12.55 -13.70
N MET A 306 -5.80 13.57 -14.51
CA MET A 306 -6.03 14.92 -13.99
C MET A 306 -7.26 14.97 -13.09
N GLY A 307 -8.36 14.30 -13.48
CA GLY A 307 -9.59 14.21 -12.70
C GLY A 307 -9.37 13.49 -11.36
N SER A 308 -8.61 12.39 -11.35
CA SER A 308 -8.22 11.70 -10.12
C SER A 308 -7.45 12.61 -9.16
N SER A 309 -6.42 13.30 -9.67
CA SER A 309 -5.62 14.24 -8.85
C SER A 309 -6.48 15.39 -8.31
N PHE A 310 -7.40 15.91 -9.12
CA PHE A 310 -8.37 16.93 -8.70
C PHE A 310 -9.28 16.44 -7.58
N CYS A 311 -9.86 15.23 -7.73
CA CYS A 311 -10.72 14.64 -6.70
C CYS A 311 -9.97 14.40 -5.38
N TYR A 312 -8.71 13.94 -5.44
CA TYR A 312 -7.88 13.84 -4.24
C TYR A 312 -7.69 15.20 -3.56
N GLY A 313 -7.37 16.25 -4.32
CA GLY A 313 -7.20 17.60 -3.79
C GLY A 313 -8.47 18.11 -3.08
N ILE A 314 -9.63 17.94 -3.71
CA ILE A 314 -10.93 18.34 -3.13
C ILE A 314 -11.25 17.52 -1.88
N ALA A 315 -11.08 16.20 -1.92
CA ALA A 315 -11.34 15.33 -0.76
C ALA A 315 -10.50 15.76 0.46
N VAL A 316 -9.22 16.03 0.24
CA VAL A 316 -8.28 16.45 1.29
C VAL A 316 -8.64 17.83 1.87
N ILE A 317 -9.09 18.79 1.04
CA ILE A 317 -9.60 20.09 1.51
C ILE A 317 -10.83 19.89 2.41
N ILE A 318 -11.80 19.09 1.96
CA ILE A 318 -13.01 18.84 2.74
C ILE A 318 -12.62 18.23 4.10
N ILE A 319 -11.76 17.21 4.13
CA ILE A 319 -11.32 16.56 5.36
C ILE A 319 -10.68 17.58 6.32
N GLY A 320 -9.76 18.41 5.82
CA GLY A 320 -9.06 19.42 6.64
C GLY A 320 -9.91 20.59 7.09
N SER A 321 -11.12 20.77 6.53
CA SER A 321 -12.03 21.89 6.85
C SER A 321 -13.19 21.51 7.74
N THR A 322 -13.40 20.23 8.07
CA THR A 322 -14.58 19.78 8.81
C THR A 322 -14.26 18.72 9.84
N VAL A 323 -15.04 18.71 10.92
CA VAL A 323 -15.12 17.63 11.90
C VAL A 323 -16.47 16.90 11.85
N ASN A 324 -17.35 17.27 10.93
CA ASN A 324 -18.65 16.66 10.75
C ASN A 324 -18.51 15.28 10.07
N ILE A 325 -19.00 14.23 10.71
CA ILE A 325 -18.85 12.84 10.26
C ILE A 325 -19.43 12.61 8.84
N TRP A 326 -20.58 13.22 8.53
CA TRP A 326 -21.20 13.06 7.21
C TRP A 326 -20.37 13.68 6.08
N LEU A 327 -19.78 14.87 6.34
CA LEU A 327 -18.88 15.49 5.36
C LEU A 327 -17.56 14.72 5.22
N LEU A 328 -17.06 14.13 6.32
CA LEU A 328 -15.90 13.23 6.25
C LEU A 328 -16.21 11.99 5.42
N PHE A 329 -17.38 11.38 5.57
CA PHE A 329 -17.77 10.23 4.74
C PHE A 329 -17.94 10.62 3.27
N LEU A 330 -18.53 11.79 2.98
CA LEU A 330 -18.60 12.31 1.60
C LEU A 330 -17.20 12.50 1.02
N ALA A 331 -16.28 13.07 1.80
CA ALA A 331 -14.90 13.26 1.37
C ALA A 331 -14.20 11.92 1.08
N ILE A 332 -14.44 10.87 1.88
CA ILE A 332 -13.92 9.53 1.61
C ILE A 332 -14.52 8.91 0.36
N VAL A 333 -15.80 9.15 0.06
CA VAL A 333 -16.39 8.71 -1.21
C VAL A 333 -15.69 9.38 -2.40
N ILE A 334 -15.41 10.70 -2.32
CA ILE A 334 -14.66 11.43 -3.36
C ILE A 334 -13.22 10.91 -3.46
N PHE A 335 -12.58 10.65 -2.33
CA PHE A 335 -11.23 10.08 -2.25
C PHE A 335 -11.15 8.69 -2.90
N SER A 336 -12.10 7.81 -2.56
CA SER A 336 -12.21 6.47 -3.16
C SER A 336 -12.49 6.55 -4.66
N TRP A 337 -13.30 7.52 -5.09
CA TRP A 337 -13.53 7.76 -6.51
C TRP A 337 -12.25 8.15 -7.24
N ALA A 338 -11.43 9.04 -6.66
CA ALA A 338 -10.13 9.42 -7.20
C ALA A 338 -9.21 8.20 -7.40
N GLU A 339 -9.17 7.28 -6.43
CA GLU A 339 -8.44 6.04 -6.51
C GLU A 339 -8.93 5.15 -7.66
N LEU A 340 -10.23 4.89 -7.70
CA LEU A 340 -10.87 4.03 -8.69
C LEU A 340 -10.68 4.50 -10.14
N MET A 341 -10.59 5.80 -10.37
CA MET A 341 -10.38 6.36 -11.71
C MET A 341 -9.10 5.84 -12.35
N THR A 342 -8.02 5.71 -11.60
CA THR A 342 -6.68 5.41 -12.17
C THR A 342 -6.30 3.94 -12.13
N VAL A 343 -6.85 3.14 -11.21
CA VAL A 343 -6.46 1.72 -10.98
C VAL A 343 -6.40 0.89 -12.26
N GLY A 344 -7.40 1.01 -13.13
CA GLY A 344 -7.45 0.21 -14.36
C GLY A 344 -6.76 0.83 -15.58
N VAL A 345 -6.39 2.11 -15.52
CA VAL A 345 -5.87 2.87 -16.67
C VAL A 345 -4.36 3.03 -16.61
N GLN A 346 -3.79 3.06 -15.40
CA GLN A 346 -2.37 3.37 -15.18
C GLN A 346 -1.41 2.38 -15.88
N ASP A 347 -1.66 1.08 -15.78
CA ASP A 347 -0.78 0.07 -16.39
C ASP A 347 -0.85 0.09 -17.91
N SER A 348 -2.04 0.37 -18.45
CA SER A 348 -2.21 0.57 -19.90
C SER A 348 -1.42 1.78 -20.40
N PHE A 349 -1.42 2.89 -19.64
CA PHE A 349 -0.67 4.08 -20.02
C PHE A 349 0.86 3.87 -19.89
N ILE A 350 1.34 3.17 -18.86
CA ILE A 350 2.76 2.81 -18.74
C ILE A 350 3.18 1.94 -19.94
N ALA A 351 2.35 0.99 -20.36
CA ALA A 351 2.62 0.16 -21.53
C ALA A 351 2.71 0.95 -22.84
N LYS A 352 1.92 2.05 -22.98
CA LYS A 352 1.99 2.97 -24.13
C LYS A 352 3.22 3.86 -24.12
N LEU A 353 3.65 4.31 -22.93
CA LEU A 353 4.88 5.12 -22.76
C LEU A 353 6.14 4.32 -23.06
N ALA A 354 6.13 3.02 -22.74
CA ALA A 354 7.31 2.17 -22.78
C ALA A 354 7.61 1.68 -24.20
N PRO A 355 8.84 1.89 -24.71
CA PRO A 355 9.31 1.17 -25.89
C PRO A 355 9.21 -0.35 -25.69
N GLU A 356 8.91 -1.10 -26.75
CA GLU A 356 8.62 -2.54 -26.64
C GLU A 356 9.74 -3.33 -25.96
N ASN A 357 10.98 -3.01 -26.25
CA ASN A 357 12.17 -3.64 -25.68
C ASN A 357 12.50 -3.21 -24.24
N LEU A 358 11.83 -2.17 -23.69
CA LEU A 358 12.09 -1.61 -22.37
C LEU A 358 10.88 -1.69 -21.43
N ARG A 359 9.76 -2.31 -21.84
CA ARG A 359 8.51 -2.38 -21.04
C ARG A 359 8.76 -2.82 -19.60
N GLY A 360 9.56 -3.87 -19.39
CA GLY A 360 9.86 -4.35 -18.04
C GLY A 360 10.53 -3.30 -17.15
N GLN A 361 11.47 -2.52 -17.71
CA GLN A 361 12.15 -1.44 -16.99
C GLN A 361 11.19 -0.28 -16.64
N TYR A 362 10.29 0.09 -17.58
CA TYR A 362 9.29 1.13 -17.35
C TYR A 362 8.31 0.73 -16.25
N PHE A 363 7.81 -0.51 -16.24
CA PHE A 363 6.92 -1.00 -15.18
C PHE A 363 7.64 -1.04 -13.81
N ALA A 364 8.88 -1.53 -13.76
CA ALA A 364 9.68 -1.53 -12.54
C ALA A 364 9.92 -0.12 -12.01
N ALA A 365 10.31 0.80 -12.90
CA ALA A 365 10.56 2.19 -12.57
C ALA A 365 9.27 2.94 -12.18
N ALA A 366 8.13 2.64 -12.80
CA ALA A 366 6.84 3.20 -12.43
C ALA A 366 6.44 2.91 -10.98
N GLY A 367 6.88 1.79 -10.42
CA GLY A 367 6.68 1.45 -9.01
C GLY A 367 7.32 2.42 -8.03
N LEU A 368 8.37 3.14 -8.44
CA LEU A 368 9.07 4.13 -7.60
C LEU A 368 8.14 5.27 -7.13
N ARG A 369 7.14 5.65 -7.92
CA ARG A 369 6.16 6.68 -7.52
C ARG A 369 5.46 6.33 -6.21
N PHE A 370 5.04 5.06 -6.04
CA PHE A 370 4.40 4.59 -4.81
C PHE A 370 5.43 4.46 -3.67
N SER A 371 6.61 3.92 -3.94
CA SER A 371 7.65 3.77 -2.92
C SER A 371 8.12 5.10 -2.37
N LEU A 372 8.38 6.09 -3.24
CA LEU A 372 8.78 7.44 -2.83
C LEU A 372 7.63 8.19 -2.17
N GLY A 373 6.43 8.16 -2.76
CA GLY A 373 5.23 8.77 -2.17
C GLY A 373 4.97 8.25 -0.76
N ARG A 374 5.01 6.93 -0.57
CA ARG A 374 4.84 6.27 0.73
C ARG A 374 5.94 6.64 1.74
N THR A 375 7.17 6.81 1.27
CA THR A 375 8.31 7.15 2.14
C THR A 375 8.20 8.57 2.68
N ILE A 376 7.76 9.54 1.86
CA ILE A 376 7.64 10.94 2.27
C ILE A 376 6.31 11.27 2.96
N ALA A 377 5.28 10.46 2.75
CA ALA A 377 3.93 10.73 3.26
C ALA A 377 3.87 10.98 4.77
N PRO A 378 4.59 10.25 5.66
CA PRO A 378 4.52 10.48 7.09
C PRO A 378 5.07 11.85 7.55
N LEU A 379 5.84 12.57 6.69
CA LEU A 379 6.32 13.93 7.00
C LEU A 379 5.18 14.93 7.20
N THR A 380 3.97 14.65 6.75
CA THR A 380 2.80 15.50 6.96
C THR A 380 2.39 15.59 8.41
N ILE A 381 2.66 14.55 9.22
CA ILE A 381 2.33 14.55 10.67
C ILE A 381 3.14 15.61 11.41
N PRO A 382 4.49 15.69 11.31
CA PRO A 382 5.26 16.78 11.93
C PRO A 382 4.88 18.17 11.39
N LEU A 383 4.48 18.29 10.12
CA LEU A 383 4.07 19.58 9.57
C LEU A 383 2.84 20.16 10.28
N THR A 384 1.99 19.33 10.88
CA THR A 384 0.85 19.83 11.67
C THR A 384 1.28 20.55 12.94
N VAL A 385 2.43 20.21 13.50
CA VAL A 385 2.99 20.92 14.67
C VAL A 385 3.42 22.33 14.30
N LEU A 386 3.97 22.50 13.07
CA LEU A 386 4.47 23.81 12.60
C LEU A 386 3.34 24.71 12.11
N TRP A 387 2.37 24.18 11.38
CA TRP A 387 1.37 24.97 10.64
C TRP A 387 -0.08 24.67 11.02
N GLY A 388 -0.31 23.70 11.91
CA GLY A 388 -1.63 23.21 12.24
C GLY A 388 -2.24 22.33 11.14
N TYR A 389 -3.35 21.68 11.48
CA TYR A 389 -4.03 20.74 10.58
C TYR A 389 -4.54 21.42 9.29
N THR A 390 -5.21 22.57 9.42
CA THR A 390 -5.83 23.25 8.26
C THR A 390 -4.82 23.58 7.17
N TRP A 391 -3.70 24.19 7.55
CA TRP A 391 -2.66 24.53 6.60
C TRP A 391 -1.95 23.31 6.02
N THR A 392 -1.76 22.26 6.83
CA THR A 392 -1.15 21.00 6.35
C THR A 392 -2.05 20.34 5.30
N PHE A 393 -3.35 20.24 5.53
CA PHE A 393 -4.30 19.72 4.54
C PHE A 393 -4.38 20.61 3.29
N PHE A 394 -4.30 21.93 3.43
CA PHE A 394 -4.25 22.84 2.29
C PHE A 394 -3.00 22.60 1.42
N ILE A 395 -1.83 22.46 2.03
CA ILE A 395 -0.59 22.14 1.31
C ILE A 395 -0.69 20.77 0.61
N LEU A 396 -1.27 19.77 1.27
CA LEU A 396 -1.52 18.46 0.66
C LEU A 396 -2.41 18.57 -0.58
N SER A 397 -3.45 19.39 -0.52
CA SER A 397 -4.30 19.63 -1.68
C SER A 397 -3.56 20.34 -2.81
N LEU A 398 -2.69 21.31 -2.49
CA LEU A 398 -1.82 21.96 -3.47
C LEU A 398 -0.85 20.97 -4.14
N ILE A 399 -0.32 20.00 -3.37
CA ILE A 399 0.51 18.92 -3.94
C ILE A 399 -0.30 18.05 -4.91
N ALA A 400 -1.55 17.71 -4.57
CA ALA A 400 -2.43 16.97 -5.49
C ALA A 400 -2.73 17.77 -6.76
N PHE A 401 -3.03 19.07 -6.65
CA PHE A 401 -3.25 19.96 -7.81
C PHE A 401 -1.96 20.18 -8.62
N LEU A 402 -0.79 20.24 -7.99
CA LEU A 402 0.50 20.23 -8.68
C LEU A 402 0.65 18.95 -9.51
N GLY A 403 0.32 17.78 -8.94
CA GLY A 403 0.27 16.51 -9.66
C GLY A 403 -0.65 16.57 -10.87
N MET A 404 -1.84 17.18 -10.74
CA MET A 404 -2.77 17.41 -11.85
C MET A 404 -2.12 18.25 -12.95
N GLY A 405 -1.46 19.36 -12.59
CA GLY A 405 -0.77 20.24 -13.55
C GLY A 405 0.37 19.52 -14.28
N ILE A 406 1.17 18.73 -13.55
CA ILE A 406 2.26 17.94 -14.15
C ILE A 406 1.69 16.88 -15.10
N TYR A 407 0.59 16.18 -14.75
CA TYR A 407 -0.09 15.27 -15.68
C TYR A 407 -0.56 15.99 -16.95
N GLY A 408 -1.08 17.23 -16.85
CA GLY A 408 -1.43 18.02 -18.02
C GLY A 408 -0.25 18.23 -18.97
N ILE A 409 0.95 18.51 -18.42
CA ILE A 409 2.19 18.64 -19.19
C ILE A 409 2.60 17.30 -19.80
N VAL A 410 2.55 16.19 -19.02
CA VAL A 410 2.85 14.83 -19.49
C VAL A 410 2.06 14.50 -20.75
N PHE A 411 0.73 14.66 -20.69
CA PHE A 411 -0.14 14.31 -21.82
C PHE A 411 0.01 15.27 -23.01
N SER A 412 0.30 16.55 -22.76
CA SER A 412 0.64 17.50 -23.83
C SER A 412 1.90 17.09 -24.58
N LEU A 413 2.95 16.70 -23.86
CA LEU A 413 4.21 16.24 -24.45
C LEU A 413 4.05 14.87 -25.13
N PHE A 414 3.31 13.95 -24.51
CA PHE A 414 3.04 12.62 -25.08
C PHE A 414 2.32 12.71 -26.42
N ASN A 415 1.23 13.49 -26.48
CA ASN A 415 0.47 13.67 -27.73
C ASN A 415 1.29 14.36 -28.85
N ARG A 416 2.35 15.08 -28.52
CA ARG A 416 3.26 15.66 -29.54
C ARG A 416 4.26 14.64 -30.07
N ARG A 417 4.57 13.55 -29.31
CA ARG A 417 5.49 12.49 -29.75
C ARG A 417 4.81 11.53 -30.75
N GLU A 418 3.56 11.15 -30.52
CA GLU A 418 2.83 10.19 -31.40
C GLU A 418 2.81 10.60 -32.88
N PRO A 419 2.57 11.86 -33.27
CA PRO A 419 2.62 12.26 -34.70
C PRO A 419 4.05 12.21 -35.28
N ALA A 420 5.08 12.45 -34.49
CA ALA A 420 6.48 12.47 -34.99
C ALA A 420 7.00 11.07 -35.31
N GLU A 421 6.64 10.07 -34.49
CA GLU A 421 7.04 8.66 -34.74
C GLU A 421 6.28 8.03 -35.92
N MET A 422 5.02 8.43 -36.18
CA MET A 422 4.27 7.99 -37.37
C MET A 422 4.81 8.56 -38.67
N ILE A 423 5.57 9.68 -38.63
CA ILE A 423 6.17 10.30 -39.83
C ILE A 423 7.54 9.70 -40.13
N ILE A 424 8.26 9.22 -39.14
CA ILE A 424 9.61 8.64 -39.28
C ILE A 424 9.57 7.14 -39.56
N GLY A 425 8.46 6.46 -39.27
CA GLY A 425 8.24 5.02 -39.52
C GLY A 425 7.62 4.70 -40.89
N LYS A 426 7.52 5.67 -41.80
CA LYS A 426 7.25 5.51 -43.24
C LYS A 426 8.53 5.86 -44.02
#